data_547e9e3e75a1a77394536416890d79bc
#
_entry.id   547e9e3e75a1a77394536416890d79bc
#
_cell.length_a   1.000
_cell.length_b   1.000
_cell.length_c   1.000
_cell.angle_alpha   90.00
_cell.angle_beta   90.00
_cell.angle_gamma   90.00
#
_symmetry.space_group_name_H-M   'P 1'
#
loop_
_entity.id
_entity.type
_entity.pdbx_description
1 polymer ?
#
loop_
_entity_poly.entity_id
_entity_poly.type
_entity_poly.pdbx_seq_one_letter_code
_entity_poly.pdbx_strand_id
1 'polypeptide(L)'
;GFVGEIYGWHYGFSLAGFGMIIGQIFFIRGKKHFQRDSKLRSNKERKSLTKTQKDRIKLIIIASLILIIFWAAFEQAGGLLNIYAYEKTNRFLHAINFEIPASWFQSINPLMIIIFGYFISLLWLKLEAKNYINSSILKIAIGIMMMGSGFIFMFFASIEADTYGKSSMYWLVLAYALITIGELCASPVIL
;
A
#
# COMPACT_ATOMS: atom_id res chain seq x y z
N GLY A 1 11.68 -1.47 12.14
CA GLY A 1 11.50 -0.12 12.61
C GLY A 1 11.97 0.04 14.06
N PHE A 2 11.05 -0.03 15.01
CA PHE A 2 11.29 0.30 16.43
C PHE A 2 12.57 -0.33 17.05
N VAL A 3 12.73 -1.64 16.90
CA VAL A 3 13.91 -2.34 17.42
C VAL A 3 15.20 -1.84 16.77
N GLY A 4 15.16 -1.54 15.46
CA GLY A 4 16.31 -1.00 14.75
C GLY A 4 16.69 0.41 15.19
N GLU A 5 15.70 1.27 15.48
CA GLU A 5 15.95 2.65 15.93
C GLU A 5 16.48 2.74 17.38
N ILE A 6 16.00 1.88 18.28
CA ILE A 6 16.37 1.95 19.71
C ILE A 6 17.57 1.08 20.04
N TYR A 7 17.61 -0.16 19.53
CA TYR A 7 18.62 -1.15 19.91
C TYR A 7 19.73 -1.33 18.87
N GLY A 8 19.57 -0.75 17.67
CA GLY A 8 20.51 -0.84 16.57
C GLY A 8 20.00 -1.69 15.40
N TRP A 9 20.35 -1.27 14.19
CA TRP A 9 19.86 -1.82 12.94
C TRP A 9 20.14 -3.32 12.74
N HIS A 10 21.26 -3.83 13.29
CA HIS A 10 21.60 -5.25 13.21
C HIS A 10 20.56 -6.14 13.94
N TYR A 11 20.02 -5.71 15.06
CA TYR A 11 18.93 -6.43 15.74
C TYR A 11 17.61 -6.35 14.97
N GLY A 12 17.32 -5.21 14.38
CA GLY A 12 16.12 -5.03 13.55
C GLY A 12 16.13 -5.96 12.33
N PHE A 13 17.25 -6.03 11.61
CA PHE A 13 17.41 -6.92 10.46
C PHE A 13 17.43 -8.40 10.85
N SER A 14 18.06 -8.75 11.97
CA SER A 14 18.04 -10.12 12.47
C SER A 14 16.62 -10.61 12.76
N LEU A 15 15.81 -9.77 13.41
CA LEU A 15 14.40 -10.10 13.72
C LEU A 15 13.59 -10.32 12.44
N ALA A 16 13.77 -9.47 11.42
CA ALA A 16 13.14 -9.64 10.12
C ALA A 16 13.59 -10.96 9.44
N GLY A 17 14.87 -11.28 9.50
CA GLY A 17 15.43 -12.54 8.99
C GLY A 17 14.78 -13.77 9.64
N PHE A 18 14.64 -13.77 10.97
CA PHE A 18 13.94 -14.85 11.68
C PHE A 18 12.47 -14.98 11.24
N GLY A 19 11.76 -13.85 11.10
CA GLY A 19 10.39 -13.88 10.59
C GLY A 19 10.28 -14.48 9.19
N MET A 20 11.20 -14.15 8.28
CA MET A 20 11.26 -14.72 6.94
C MET A 20 11.54 -16.22 6.95
N ILE A 21 12.44 -16.71 7.80
CA ILE A 21 12.74 -18.15 7.93
C ILE A 21 11.50 -18.91 8.42
N ILE A 22 10.80 -18.38 9.43
CA ILE A 22 9.55 -18.96 9.93
C ILE A 22 8.50 -19.01 8.81
N GLY A 23 8.29 -17.91 8.09
CA GLY A 23 7.38 -17.85 6.94
C GLY A 23 7.72 -18.88 5.87
N GLN A 24 9.00 -19.03 5.54
CA GLN A 24 9.46 -20.03 4.58
C GLN A 24 9.18 -21.47 5.03
N ILE A 25 9.37 -21.78 6.31
CA ILE A 25 9.05 -23.10 6.88
C ILE A 25 7.54 -23.40 6.74
N PHE A 26 6.67 -22.44 7.08
CA PHE A 26 5.23 -22.58 6.89
C PHE A 26 4.84 -22.77 5.42
N PHE A 27 5.44 -22.00 4.52
CA PHE A 27 5.21 -22.13 3.08
C PHE A 27 5.59 -23.52 2.56
N ILE A 28 6.78 -24.04 2.92
CA ILE A 28 7.25 -25.37 2.51
C ILE A 28 6.30 -26.46 3.03
N ARG A 29 5.87 -26.36 4.30
CA ARG A 29 4.91 -27.32 4.88
C ARG A 29 3.53 -27.24 4.21
N GLY A 30 3.09 -26.04 3.84
CA GLY A 30 1.83 -25.81 3.14
C GLY A 30 1.83 -26.23 1.67
N LYS A 31 2.99 -26.39 1.04
CA LYS A 31 3.14 -26.72 -0.39
C LYS A 31 2.30 -27.93 -0.84
N LYS A 32 2.13 -28.92 0.03
CA LYS A 32 1.31 -30.10 -0.27
C LYS A 32 -0.13 -29.78 -0.62
N HIS A 33 -0.66 -28.67 -0.10
CA HIS A 33 -2.05 -28.23 -0.35
C HIS A 33 -2.19 -27.44 -1.65
N PHE A 34 -1.09 -26.90 -2.20
CA PHE A 34 -1.08 -26.09 -3.43
C PHE A 34 -0.83 -26.87 -4.72
N GLN A 35 -0.46 -28.16 -4.64
CA GLN A 35 -0.07 -28.95 -5.83
C GLN A 35 -1.25 -29.43 -6.70
N ARG A 36 -2.49 -29.05 -6.39
CA ARG A 36 -3.67 -29.68 -7.02
C ARG A 36 -3.95 -29.24 -8.46
N ASP A 37 -3.42 -28.12 -8.93
CA ASP A 37 -3.87 -27.53 -10.22
C ASP A 37 -2.84 -27.54 -11.37
N SER A 38 -1.65 -28.14 -11.19
CA SER A 38 -0.65 -28.14 -12.26
C SER A 38 -0.96 -29.09 -13.45
N LYS A 39 -1.95 -29.98 -13.29
CA LYS A 39 -2.33 -30.96 -14.35
C LYS A 39 -3.23 -30.40 -15.44
N LEU A 40 -3.75 -29.18 -15.32
CA LEU A 40 -4.65 -28.58 -16.31
C LEU A 40 -3.93 -27.77 -17.42
N ARG A 41 -2.62 -27.71 -17.42
CA ARG A 41 -1.84 -27.12 -18.52
C ARG A 41 -1.46 -28.15 -19.57
N SER A 42 -2.48 -28.87 -20.08
CA SER A 42 -2.30 -29.74 -21.24
C SER A 42 -2.56 -28.96 -22.53
N ASN A 43 -1.54 -28.93 -23.39
CA ASN A 43 -1.60 -28.72 -24.86
C ASN A 43 -2.67 -27.74 -25.39
N LYS A 44 -2.53 -26.45 -25.09
CA LYS A 44 -3.17 -25.45 -25.95
C LYS A 44 -2.22 -25.15 -27.11
N GLU A 45 -2.55 -25.63 -28.29
CA GLU A 45 -1.97 -25.17 -29.55
C GLU A 45 -1.90 -23.64 -29.55
N ARG A 46 -0.74 -23.08 -29.93
CA ARG A 46 -0.55 -21.63 -30.08
C ARG A 46 -1.39 -21.14 -31.28
N LYS A 47 -2.67 -20.85 -31.04
CA LYS A 47 -3.51 -20.18 -32.00
C LYS A 47 -3.14 -18.71 -32.10
N SER A 48 -3.12 -18.15 -33.30
CA SER A 48 -2.90 -16.73 -33.51
C SER A 48 -3.92 -15.89 -32.71
N LEU A 49 -3.47 -14.79 -32.08
CA LEU A 49 -4.31 -13.94 -31.27
C LEU A 49 -5.41 -13.28 -32.12
N THR A 50 -6.65 -13.39 -31.67
CA THR A 50 -7.77 -12.68 -32.27
C THR A 50 -7.67 -11.17 -32.07
N LYS A 51 -8.36 -10.35 -32.88
CA LYS A 51 -8.37 -8.88 -32.73
C LYS A 51 -8.76 -8.47 -31.31
N THR A 52 -9.81 -9.06 -30.75
CA THR A 52 -10.27 -8.81 -29.37
C THR A 52 -9.21 -9.14 -28.32
N GLN A 53 -8.43 -10.19 -28.51
CA GLN A 53 -7.34 -10.55 -27.58
C GLN A 53 -6.19 -9.53 -27.66
N LYS A 54 -5.85 -9.03 -28.85
CA LYS A 54 -4.86 -7.98 -29.04
C LYS A 54 -5.27 -6.67 -28.35
N ASP A 55 -6.54 -6.29 -28.47
CA ASP A 55 -7.08 -5.09 -27.83
C ASP A 55 -7.07 -5.21 -26.31
N ARG A 56 -7.41 -6.39 -25.76
CA ARG A 56 -7.27 -6.66 -24.31
C ARG A 56 -5.83 -6.58 -23.84
N ILE A 57 -4.86 -7.09 -24.60
CA ILE A 57 -3.43 -6.99 -24.27
C ILE A 57 -2.99 -5.52 -24.23
N LYS A 58 -3.40 -4.68 -25.20
CA LYS A 58 -3.10 -3.25 -25.17
C LYS A 58 -3.65 -2.58 -23.91
N LEU A 59 -4.87 -2.91 -23.53
CA LEU A 59 -5.51 -2.37 -22.34
C LEU A 59 -4.76 -2.78 -21.06
N ILE A 60 -4.32 -4.03 -20.98
CA ILE A 60 -3.49 -4.52 -19.87
C ILE A 60 -2.16 -3.78 -19.81
N ILE A 61 -1.49 -3.55 -20.94
CA ILE A 61 -0.22 -2.82 -20.99
C ILE A 61 -0.41 -1.38 -20.48
N ILE A 62 -1.43 -0.67 -20.94
CA ILE A 62 -1.73 0.70 -20.49
C ILE A 62 -2.03 0.72 -19.00
N ALA A 63 -2.88 -0.20 -18.53
CA ALA A 63 -3.18 -0.33 -17.11
C ALA A 63 -1.91 -0.60 -16.29
N SER A 64 -1.04 -1.48 -16.77
CA SER A 64 0.23 -1.80 -16.09
C SER A 64 1.15 -0.59 -15.97
N LEU A 65 1.23 0.27 -17.00
CA LEU A 65 2.02 1.51 -16.94
C LEU A 65 1.48 2.49 -15.89
N ILE A 66 0.15 2.63 -15.81
CA ILE A 66 -0.50 3.45 -14.78
C ILE A 66 -0.21 2.88 -13.38
N LEU A 67 -0.25 1.55 -13.23
CA LEU A 67 0.04 0.88 -11.96
C LEU A 67 1.49 1.01 -11.51
N ILE A 68 2.45 1.07 -12.43
CA ILE A 68 3.86 1.36 -12.10
C ILE A 68 3.96 2.72 -11.42
N ILE A 69 3.29 3.74 -11.96
CA ILE A 69 3.27 5.09 -11.37
C ILE A 69 2.60 5.07 -9.97
N PHE A 70 1.48 4.35 -9.86
CA PHE A 70 0.78 4.18 -8.58
C PHE A 70 1.67 3.55 -7.51
N TRP A 71 2.32 2.42 -7.81
CA TRP A 71 3.20 1.76 -6.86
C TRP A 71 4.46 2.56 -6.55
N ALA A 72 5.03 3.25 -7.54
CA ALA A 72 6.16 4.15 -7.31
C ALA A 72 5.81 5.28 -6.32
N ALA A 73 4.59 5.84 -6.42
CA ALA A 73 4.11 6.84 -5.47
C ALA A 73 3.84 6.22 -4.09
N PHE A 74 3.24 5.02 -4.04
CA PHE A 74 2.97 4.30 -2.79
C PHE A 74 4.25 4.00 -2.00
N GLU A 75 5.30 3.53 -2.67
CA GLU A 75 6.59 3.22 -2.04
C GLU A 75 7.27 4.45 -1.41
N GLN A 76 6.87 5.68 -1.78
CA GLN A 76 7.35 6.89 -1.10
C GLN A 76 6.92 6.93 0.38
N ALA A 77 5.87 6.22 0.77
CA ALA A 77 5.46 6.09 2.16
C ALA A 77 6.55 5.47 3.03
N GLY A 78 7.26 4.46 2.53
CA GLY A 78 8.40 3.83 3.21
C GLY A 78 9.71 4.61 3.11
N GLY A 79 9.89 5.40 2.05
CA GLY A 79 11.10 6.18 1.78
C GLY A 79 10.97 7.63 2.22
N LEU A 80 10.48 8.48 1.30
CA LEU A 80 10.46 9.93 1.49
C LEU A 80 9.64 10.38 2.70
N LEU A 81 8.45 9.81 2.91
CA LEU A 81 7.59 10.18 4.04
C LEU A 81 8.22 9.78 5.38
N ASN A 82 8.97 8.69 5.43
CA ASN A 82 9.68 8.29 6.64
C ASN A 82 10.83 9.23 6.98
N ILE A 83 11.61 9.67 5.96
CA ILE A 83 12.66 10.69 6.13
C ILE A 83 12.03 12.01 6.59
N TYR A 84 10.93 12.42 5.96
CA TYR A 84 10.19 13.62 6.33
C TYR A 84 9.68 13.54 7.78
N ALA A 85 9.15 12.39 8.19
CA ALA A 85 8.72 12.15 9.58
C ALA A 85 9.86 12.34 10.56
N TYR A 86 11.05 11.89 10.22
CA TYR A 86 12.23 11.99 11.07
C TYR A 86 12.75 13.44 11.17
N GLU A 87 12.91 14.13 10.05
CA GLU A 87 13.59 15.42 9.98
C GLU A 87 12.67 16.63 10.22
N LYS A 88 11.46 16.60 9.67
CA LYS A 88 10.58 17.76 9.53
C LYS A 88 9.30 17.71 10.36
N THR A 89 8.99 16.58 11.03
CA THR A 89 7.75 16.45 11.78
C THR A 89 8.00 16.59 13.30
N ASN A 90 7.12 17.34 13.98
CA ASN A 90 7.09 17.37 15.43
C ASN A 90 6.43 16.09 15.95
N ARG A 91 7.26 15.17 16.44
CA ARG A 91 6.84 13.82 16.89
C ARG A 91 6.67 13.73 18.42
N PHE A 92 6.79 14.87 19.11
CA PHE A 92 6.75 14.90 20.56
C PHE A 92 5.31 14.97 21.09
N LEU A 93 4.92 13.97 21.87
CA LEU A 93 3.64 13.90 22.57
C LEU A 93 3.80 14.48 23.98
N HIS A 94 3.41 15.74 24.14
CA HIS A 94 3.52 16.45 25.43
C HIS A 94 2.73 15.76 26.55
N ALA A 95 1.59 15.12 26.22
CA ALA A 95 0.73 14.49 27.23
C ALA A 95 1.38 13.33 28.00
N ILE A 96 2.32 12.61 27.36
CA ILE A 96 3.01 11.45 27.97
C ILE A 96 4.53 11.61 27.97
N ASN A 97 5.03 12.79 27.61
CA ASN A 97 6.45 13.11 27.52
C ASN A 97 7.25 12.09 26.69
N PHE A 98 6.72 11.74 25.51
CA PHE A 98 7.26 10.69 24.66
C PHE A 98 7.46 11.16 23.22
N GLU A 99 8.61 10.86 22.63
CA GLU A 99 8.88 11.10 21.22
C GLU A 99 8.56 9.85 20.41
N ILE A 100 7.61 9.97 19.47
CA ILE A 100 7.19 8.86 18.61
C ILE A 100 8.33 8.53 17.63
N PRO A 101 8.81 7.27 17.55
CA PRO A 101 9.75 6.84 16.54
C PRO A 101 9.19 7.06 15.11
N ALA A 102 10.01 7.54 14.17
CA ALA A 102 9.56 7.82 12.81
C ALA A 102 9.01 6.56 12.12
N SER A 103 9.58 5.40 12.40
CA SER A 103 9.13 4.11 11.86
C SER A 103 7.69 3.71 12.26
N TRP A 104 7.14 4.28 13.34
CA TRP A 104 5.76 3.99 13.74
C TRP A 104 4.74 4.54 12.75
N PHE A 105 5.06 5.63 12.04
CA PHE A 105 4.18 6.17 11.01
C PHE A 105 3.96 5.18 9.86
N GLN A 106 4.95 4.35 9.52
CA GLN A 106 4.79 3.28 8.54
C GLN A 106 3.79 2.20 8.99
N SER A 107 3.65 2.01 10.31
CA SER A 107 2.69 1.04 10.87
C SER A 107 1.23 1.53 10.77
N ILE A 108 1.00 2.80 10.44
CA ILE A 108 -0.34 3.34 10.20
C ILE A 108 -0.98 2.64 9.01
N ASN A 109 -0.25 2.38 7.93
CA ASN A 109 -0.78 1.71 6.74
C ASN A 109 -1.36 0.32 7.08
N PRO A 110 -0.63 -0.67 7.62
CA PRO A 110 -1.21 -1.97 7.96
C PRO A 110 -2.32 -1.88 9.02
N LEU A 111 -2.25 -0.95 9.97
CA LEU A 111 -3.32 -0.73 10.93
C LEU A 111 -4.61 -0.26 10.24
N MET A 112 -4.50 0.70 9.34
CA MET A 112 -5.62 1.23 8.56
C MET A 112 -6.21 0.17 7.62
N ILE A 113 -5.38 -0.71 7.04
CA ILE A 113 -5.86 -1.85 6.22
C ILE A 113 -6.76 -2.76 7.06
N ILE A 114 -6.36 -3.10 8.28
CA ILE A 114 -7.16 -3.94 9.17
C ILE A 114 -8.50 -3.27 9.52
N ILE A 115 -8.48 -1.97 9.83
CA ILE A 115 -9.66 -1.22 10.24
C ILE A 115 -10.59 -0.96 9.04
N PHE A 116 -10.07 -0.41 7.95
CA PHE A 116 -10.87 0.04 6.81
C PHE A 116 -11.11 -1.01 5.74
N GLY A 117 -10.30 -2.08 5.67
CA GLY A 117 -10.43 -3.11 4.64
C GLY A 117 -11.81 -3.75 4.62
N TYR A 118 -12.36 -4.06 5.77
CA TYR A 118 -13.72 -4.60 5.88
C TYR A 118 -14.79 -3.60 5.39
N PHE A 119 -14.71 -2.34 5.82
CA PHE A 119 -15.69 -1.31 5.45
C PHE A 119 -15.65 -0.99 3.96
N ILE A 120 -14.44 -0.88 3.38
CA ILE A 120 -14.26 -0.61 1.95
C ILE A 120 -14.74 -1.80 1.11
N SER A 121 -14.47 -3.04 1.54
CA SER A 121 -14.98 -4.23 0.88
C SER A 121 -16.52 -4.26 0.87
N LEU A 122 -17.16 -3.98 2.00
CA LEU A 122 -18.62 -3.87 2.08
C LEU A 122 -19.18 -2.74 1.21
N LEU A 123 -18.49 -1.60 1.14
CA LEU A 123 -18.87 -0.48 0.29
C LEU A 123 -18.89 -0.90 -1.17
N TRP A 124 -17.83 -1.56 -1.65
CA TRP A 124 -17.74 -2.04 -3.02
C TRP A 124 -18.83 -3.06 -3.35
N LEU A 125 -19.08 -4.04 -2.48
CA LEU A 125 -20.16 -5.02 -2.67
C LEU A 125 -21.54 -4.36 -2.78
N LYS A 126 -21.82 -3.35 -1.95
CA LYS A 126 -23.08 -2.61 -2.01
C LYS A 126 -23.23 -1.77 -3.29
N LEU A 127 -22.14 -1.16 -3.75
CA LEU A 127 -22.16 -0.34 -4.97
C LEU A 127 -22.29 -1.21 -6.23
N GLU A 128 -21.67 -2.37 -6.24
CA GLU A 128 -21.84 -3.37 -7.32
C GLU A 128 -23.26 -3.92 -7.36
N ALA A 129 -23.83 -4.29 -6.22
CA ALA A 129 -25.20 -4.81 -6.15
C ALA A 129 -26.26 -3.80 -6.65
N LYS A 130 -25.97 -2.50 -6.56
CA LYS A 130 -26.82 -1.42 -7.07
C LYS A 130 -26.51 -1.01 -8.51
N ASN A 131 -25.62 -1.72 -9.21
CA ASN A 131 -25.13 -1.39 -10.55
C ASN A 131 -24.54 0.03 -10.72
N TYR A 132 -24.15 0.68 -9.63
CA TYR A 132 -23.52 2.01 -9.69
C TYR A 132 -22.09 1.94 -10.21
N ILE A 133 -21.35 0.89 -9.85
CA ILE A 133 -19.92 0.75 -10.17
C ILE A 133 -19.64 -0.73 -10.55
N ASN A 134 -19.70 -1.03 -11.82
CA ASN A 134 -19.35 -2.35 -12.36
C ASN A 134 -17.96 -2.37 -13.02
N SER A 135 -17.25 -1.24 -13.05
CA SER A 135 -15.98 -1.13 -13.75
C SER A 135 -14.80 -1.20 -12.79
N SER A 136 -13.96 -2.21 -12.99
CA SER A 136 -12.66 -2.32 -12.31
C SER A 136 -11.77 -1.07 -12.51
N ILE A 137 -11.86 -0.46 -13.71
CA ILE A 137 -11.10 0.74 -14.06
C ILE A 137 -11.50 1.92 -13.16
N LEU A 138 -12.80 2.06 -12.84
CA LEU A 138 -13.27 3.13 -11.97
C LEU A 138 -12.73 2.99 -10.54
N LYS A 139 -12.65 1.78 -10.02
CA LYS A 139 -12.06 1.51 -8.69
C LYS A 139 -10.60 1.91 -8.64
N ILE A 140 -9.82 1.57 -9.68
CA ILE A 140 -8.42 1.99 -9.81
C ILE A 140 -8.32 3.51 -9.89
N ALA A 141 -9.16 4.16 -10.69
CA ALA A 141 -9.16 5.62 -10.81
C ALA A 141 -9.43 6.31 -9.47
N ILE A 142 -10.44 5.85 -8.72
CA ILE A 142 -10.72 6.35 -7.36
C ILE A 142 -9.51 6.12 -6.44
N GLY A 143 -8.89 4.94 -6.50
CA GLY A 143 -7.69 4.63 -5.73
C GLY A 143 -6.54 5.60 -5.99
N ILE A 144 -6.27 5.91 -7.26
CA ILE A 144 -5.24 6.86 -7.67
C ILE A 144 -5.58 8.28 -7.18
N MET A 145 -6.84 8.71 -7.30
CA MET A 145 -7.28 10.03 -6.82
C MET A 145 -7.14 10.15 -5.29
N MET A 146 -7.52 9.14 -4.55
CA MET A 146 -7.37 9.11 -3.08
C MET A 146 -5.90 9.17 -2.67
N MET A 147 -5.03 8.40 -3.32
CA MET A 147 -3.59 8.45 -3.07
C MET A 147 -3.02 9.83 -3.39
N GLY A 148 -3.36 10.40 -4.55
CA GLY A 148 -2.92 11.75 -4.93
C GLY A 148 -3.34 12.81 -3.93
N SER A 149 -4.57 12.72 -3.40
CA SER A 149 -5.04 13.63 -2.35
C SER A 149 -4.24 13.50 -1.04
N GLY A 150 -3.71 12.31 -0.72
CA GLY A 150 -2.80 12.12 0.40
C GLY A 150 -1.53 12.99 0.27
N PHE A 151 -0.96 13.10 -0.91
CA PHE A 151 0.21 13.96 -1.15
C PHE A 151 -0.11 15.46 -1.05
N ILE A 152 -1.36 15.87 -1.27
CA ILE A 152 -1.76 17.27 -1.02
C ILE A 152 -1.60 17.63 0.46
N PHE A 153 -1.90 16.72 1.39
CA PHE A 153 -1.65 16.95 2.81
C PHE A 153 -0.16 17.08 3.12
N MET A 154 0.70 16.34 2.42
CA MET A 154 2.15 16.50 2.55
C MET A 154 2.65 17.85 2.03
N PHE A 155 2.01 18.42 0.99
CA PHE A 155 2.28 19.76 0.54
C PHE A 155 1.98 20.80 1.65
N PHE A 156 0.83 20.71 2.31
CA PHE A 156 0.52 21.59 3.45
C PHE A 156 1.47 21.38 4.64
N ALA A 157 1.83 20.14 4.92
CA ALA A 157 2.84 19.82 5.92
C ALA A 157 4.18 20.52 5.64
N SER A 158 4.62 20.53 4.38
CA SER A 158 5.85 21.20 3.97
C SER A 158 5.80 22.70 4.19
N ILE A 159 4.68 23.38 3.84
CA ILE A 159 4.48 24.80 4.09
C ILE A 159 4.56 25.10 5.59
N GLU A 160 3.91 24.28 6.42
CA GLU A 160 3.96 24.46 7.88
C GLU A 160 5.38 24.28 8.41
N ALA A 161 6.11 23.26 7.92
CA ALA A 161 7.48 23.02 8.33
C ALA A 161 8.43 24.16 7.94
N ASP A 162 8.24 24.77 6.77
CA ASP A 162 9.03 25.91 6.31
C ASP A 162 8.74 27.17 7.14
N THR A 163 7.50 27.32 7.64
CA THR A 163 7.09 28.48 8.43
C THR A 163 7.50 28.36 9.90
N TYR A 164 7.31 27.19 10.51
CA TYR A 164 7.50 26.96 11.94
C TYR A 164 8.70 26.05 12.30
N GLY A 165 9.49 25.62 11.31
CA GLY A 165 10.63 24.74 11.45
C GLY A 165 10.26 23.25 11.50
N LYS A 166 9.08 22.88 11.99
CA LYS A 166 8.53 21.51 11.99
C LYS A 166 7.04 21.52 11.75
N SER A 167 6.55 20.53 11.02
CA SER A 167 5.14 20.31 10.76
C SER A 167 4.47 19.47 11.85
N SER A 168 3.15 19.60 11.97
CA SER A 168 2.35 18.74 12.83
C SER A 168 2.29 17.30 12.30
N MET A 169 2.34 16.31 13.18
CA MET A 169 2.22 14.89 12.83
C MET A 169 0.85 14.53 12.24
N TYR A 170 -0.20 15.33 12.48
CA TYR A 170 -1.54 15.08 11.93
C TYR A 170 -1.56 15.07 10.40
N TRP A 171 -0.74 15.88 9.73
CA TRP A 171 -0.62 15.87 8.27
C TRP A 171 -0.14 14.52 7.74
N LEU A 172 0.85 13.95 8.40
CA LEU A 172 1.38 12.62 8.07
C LEU A 172 0.32 11.54 8.27
N VAL A 173 -0.38 11.56 9.40
CA VAL A 173 -1.44 10.59 9.68
C VAL A 173 -2.54 10.64 8.62
N LEU A 174 -2.98 11.86 8.24
CA LEU A 174 -3.98 12.06 7.18
C LEU A 174 -3.47 11.59 5.81
N ALA A 175 -2.21 11.89 5.49
CA ALA A 175 -1.60 11.42 4.24
C ALA A 175 -1.57 9.88 4.18
N TYR A 176 -1.08 9.21 5.22
CA TYR A 176 -1.07 7.75 5.30
C TYR A 176 -2.48 7.15 5.22
N ALA A 177 -3.46 7.76 5.88
CA ALA A 177 -4.85 7.30 5.82
C ALA A 177 -5.40 7.33 4.39
N LEU A 178 -5.21 8.42 3.65
CA LEU A 178 -5.68 8.54 2.27
C LEU A 178 -4.91 7.64 1.30
N ILE A 179 -3.59 7.53 1.46
CA ILE A 179 -2.75 6.61 0.68
C ILE A 179 -3.25 5.17 0.88
N THR A 180 -3.54 4.77 2.12
CA THR A 180 -4.05 3.43 2.44
C THR A 180 -5.46 3.18 1.89
N ILE A 181 -6.35 4.18 1.97
CA ILE A 181 -7.68 4.06 1.35
C ILE A 181 -7.55 3.92 -0.17
N GLY A 182 -6.65 4.66 -0.79
CA GLY A 182 -6.31 4.54 -2.21
C GLY A 182 -5.83 3.13 -2.57
N GLU A 183 -4.94 2.55 -1.77
CA GLU A 183 -4.47 1.18 -1.91
C GLU A 183 -5.61 0.17 -1.80
N LEU A 184 -6.47 0.29 -0.78
CA LEU A 184 -7.61 -0.59 -0.57
C LEU A 184 -8.64 -0.53 -1.70
N CYS A 185 -8.75 0.60 -2.39
CA CYS A 185 -9.62 0.73 -3.57
C CYS A 185 -9.01 0.09 -4.80
N ALA A 186 -7.70 0.21 -5.02
CA ALA A 186 -7.01 -0.24 -6.22
C ALA A 186 -6.57 -1.72 -6.14
N SER A 187 -6.01 -2.15 -4.99
CA SER A 187 -5.38 -3.45 -4.80
C SER A 187 -6.26 -4.66 -5.13
N PRO A 188 -7.55 -4.75 -4.72
CA PRO A 188 -8.40 -5.91 -5.04
C PRO A 188 -8.71 -6.10 -6.52
N VAL A 189 -8.43 -5.09 -7.34
CA VAL A 189 -8.68 -5.11 -8.80
C VAL A 189 -7.41 -5.46 -9.56
N ILE A 190 -6.26 -5.23 -8.94
CA ILE A 190 -4.93 -5.41 -9.53
C ILE A 190 -4.45 -6.86 -9.38
N LEU A 191 -4.87 -7.55 -8.32
CA LEU A 191 -4.55 -8.95 -8.02
C LEU A 191 -5.49 -9.91 -8.76
#